data_268d44bd4fd82c1b9bfc1ea734b6a815
#
_entry.id   268d44bd4fd82c1b9bfc1ea734b6a815
#
_cell.length_a   1.000
_cell.length_b   1.000
_cell.length_c   1.000
_cell.angle_alpha   90.00
_cell.angle_beta   90.00
_cell.angle_gamma   90.00
#
_symmetry.space_group_name_H-M   'P 1'
#
loop_
_entity.id
_entity.type
_entity.pdbx_description
1 polymer ?
#
loop_
_entity_poly.entity_id
_entity_poly.type
_entity_poly.pdbx_seq_one_letter_code
_entity_poly.pdbx_strand_id
1 'polypeptide(L)'
;SGLAACAAGFVILNNVLIVAGALVGASGLILTNIMCKAMNRSLANVLFSGFGAAPDSSSESSQEQGEVKPINAEDAYLILEAASSVLIVPGYGMAVAQAQHTVRELGELLEENGTEVKYAIHPVAGRMPGHMNVLLAEANVSYDVLVEPEDVNPIMETVDVCMVIGANDVVN
;
A
#
# COMPACT_ATOMS: atom_id res chain seq x y z
N SER A 1 5.47 -1.05 -24.41
CA SER A 1 6.43 -0.36 -25.30
C SER A 1 7.36 -1.34 -26.01
N GLY A 2 7.97 -2.35 -25.36
CA GLY A 2 8.86 -3.33 -25.98
C GLY A 2 8.23 -4.11 -27.13
N LEU A 3 7.02 -4.61 -26.97
CA LEU A 3 6.29 -5.30 -28.04
C LEU A 3 6.02 -4.40 -29.26
N ALA A 4 5.67 -3.13 -29.01
CA ALA A 4 5.47 -2.16 -30.08
C ALA A 4 6.79 -1.86 -30.84
N ALA A 5 7.90 -1.73 -30.11
CA ALA A 5 9.21 -1.56 -30.73
C ALA A 5 9.63 -2.78 -31.56
N CYS A 6 9.36 -4.00 -31.10
CA CYS A 6 9.59 -5.23 -31.84
C CYS A 6 8.75 -5.25 -33.12
N ALA A 7 7.45 -4.94 -33.08
CA ALA A 7 6.57 -4.88 -34.21
C ALA A 7 7.04 -3.82 -35.23
N ALA A 8 7.42 -2.63 -34.79
CA ALA A 8 8.01 -1.60 -35.64
C ALA A 8 9.30 -2.07 -36.30
N GLY A 9 10.16 -2.83 -35.60
CA GLY A 9 11.36 -3.43 -36.09
C GLY A 9 11.12 -4.39 -37.27
N PHE A 10 10.05 -5.14 -37.23
CA PHE A 10 9.64 -6.01 -38.38
C PHE A 10 9.23 -5.18 -39.61
N VAL A 11 8.52 -4.08 -39.40
CA VAL A 11 8.06 -3.22 -40.51
C VAL A 11 9.23 -2.56 -41.23
N ILE A 12 10.21 -2.04 -40.46
CA ILE A 12 11.39 -1.35 -41.03
C ILE A 12 12.58 -2.26 -41.28
N LEU A 13 12.41 -3.59 -41.10
CA LEU A 13 13.45 -4.62 -41.30
C LEU A 13 14.73 -4.34 -40.48
N ASN A 14 14.60 -3.82 -39.25
CA ASN A 14 15.71 -3.51 -38.38
C ASN A 14 15.86 -4.58 -37.27
N ASN A 15 16.87 -5.45 -37.45
CA ASN A 15 17.13 -6.57 -36.56
C ASN A 15 17.46 -6.12 -35.11
N VAL A 16 18.16 -4.99 -34.93
CA VAL A 16 18.50 -4.47 -33.62
C VAL A 16 17.23 -4.09 -32.87
N LEU A 17 16.29 -3.42 -33.51
CA LEU A 17 15.03 -3.01 -32.93
C LEU A 17 14.13 -4.21 -32.60
N ILE A 18 14.16 -5.26 -33.43
CA ILE A 18 13.43 -6.50 -33.14
C ILE A 18 13.96 -7.17 -31.89
N VAL A 19 15.28 -7.36 -31.80
CA VAL A 19 15.90 -8.04 -30.63
C VAL A 19 15.75 -7.20 -29.37
N ALA A 20 16.05 -5.91 -29.44
CA ALA A 20 15.90 -5.02 -28.28
C ALA A 20 14.45 -4.95 -27.80
N GLY A 21 13.50 -4.81 -28.72
CA GLY A 21 12.07 -4.79 -28.42
C GLY A 21 11.57 -6.09 -27.80
N ALA A 22 12.06 -7.24 -28.29
CA ALA A 22 11.72 -8.55 -27.72
C ALA A 22 12.26 -8.71 -26.28
N LEU A 23 13.51 -8.32 -26.04
CA LEU A 23 14.11 -8.40 -24.71
C LEU A 23 13.39 -7.50 -23.70
N VAL A 24 13.12 -6.26 -24.07
CA VAL A 24 12.38 -5.30 -23.21
C VAL A 24 10.94 -5.78 -22.98
N GLY A 25 10.30 -6.33 -24.00
CA GLY A 25 8.96 -6.90 -23.88
C GLY A 25 8.89 -8.09 -22.94
N ALA A 26 9.84 -9.03 -23.06
CA ALA A 26 9.94 -10.19 -22.17
C ALA A 26 10.20 -9.78 -20.71
N SER A 27 11.14 -8.88 -20.49
CA SER A 27 11.45 -8.34 -19.16
C SER A 27 10.23 -7.66 -18.55
N GLY A 28 9.48 -6.87 -19.33
CA GLY A 28 8.26 -6.21 -18.89
C GLY A 28 7.16 -7.19 -18.49
N LEU A 29 6.97 -8.29 -19.24
CA LEU A 29 5.99 -9.33 -18.89
C LEU A 29 6.33 -10.05 -17.59
N ILE A 30 7.61 -10.41 -17.40
CA ILE A 30 8.08 -11.06 -16.18
C ILE A 30 7.84 -10.13 -14.97
N LEU A 31 8.26 -8.87 -15.10
CA LEU A 31 8.13 -7.88 -14.02
C LEU A 31 6.65 -7.65 -13.66
N THR A 32 5.79 -7.49 -14.68
CA THR A 32 4.35 -7.30 -14.47
C THR A 32 3.73 -8.51 -13.76
N ASN A 33 4.12 -9.72 -14.14
CA ASN A 33 3.60 -10.92 -13.49
C ASN A 33 4.03 -11.01 -12.00
N ILE A 34 5.26 -10.65 -11.69
CA ILE A 34 5.76 -10.60 -10.31
C ILE A 34 4.99 -9.54 -9.50
N MET A 35 4.81 -8.33 -10.07
CA MET A 35 4.04 -7.26 -9.43
C MET A 35 2.57 -7.67 -9.22
N CYS A 36 1.93 -8.29 -10.20
CA CYS A 36 0.54 -8.74 -10.06
C CYS A 36 0.40 -9.77 -8.92
N LYS A 37 1.37 -10.69 -8.78
CA LYS A 37 1.40 -11.63 -7.66
C LYS A 37 1.58 -10.94 -6.32
N ALA A 38 2.48 -9.96 -6.25
CA ALA A 38 2.72 -9.19 -5.03
C ALA A 38 1.50 -8.37 -4.60
N MET A 39 0.72 -7.87 -5.58
CA MET A 39 -0.51 -7.11 -5.34
C MET A 39 -1.75 -8.00 -5.21
N ASN A 40 -1.60 -9.31 -5.22
CA ASN A 40 -2.70 -10.28 -5.19
C ASN A 40 -3.78 -10.04 -6.27
N ARG A 41 -3.36 -9.59 -7.44
CA ARG A 41 -4.24 -9.34 -8.60
C ARG A 41 -3.81 -10.18 -9.81
N SER A 42 -4.78 -10.68 -10.57
CA SER A 42 -4.47 -11.38 -11.81
C SER A 42 -4.07 -10.40 -12.92
N LEU A 43 -3.15 -10.81 -13.80
CA LEU A 43 -2.73 -10.01 -14.96
C LEU A 43 -3.94 -9.66 -15.87
N ALA A 44 -4.87 -10.59 -16.05
CA ALA A 44 -6.09 -10.36 -16.81
C ALA A 44 -6.95 -9.24 -16.19
N ASN A 45 -7.10 -9.22 -14.87
CA ASN A 45 -7.83 -8.17 -14.18
C ASN A 45 -7.18 -6.79 -14.40
N VAL A 46 -5.86 -6.71 -14.32
CA VAL A 46 -5.13 -5.45 -14.55
C VAL A 46 -5.28 -4.95 -15.99
N LEU A 47 -5.24 -5.85 -16.98
CA LEU A 47 -5.33 -5.49 -18.40
C LEU A 47 -6.75 -5.11 -18.84
N PHE A 48 -7.78 -5.75 -18.27
CA PHE A 48 -9.15 -5.60 -18.74
C PHE A 48 -10.05 -4.80 -17.80
N SER A 49 -9.63 -4.47 -16.58
CA SER A 49 -10.41 -3.66 -15.63
C SER A 49 -10.72 -2.24 -16.16
N GLY A 50 -9.95 -1.73 -17.12
CA GLY A 50 -10.18 -0.43 -17.74
C GLY A 50 -11.27 -0.41 -18.83
N PHE A 51 -11.78 -1.57 -19.27
CA PHE A 51 -12.75 -1.68 -20.37
C PHE A 51 -14.20 -1.89 -19.91
N GLY A 52 -14.59 -1.33 -18.74
CA GLY A 52 -16.00 -1.25 -18.34
C GLY A 52 -16.65 -2.58 -17.95
N ALA A 53 -15.89 -3.62 -17.70
CA ALA A 53 -16.37 -4.76 -16.95
C ALA A 53 -16.51 -4.30 -15.49
N ALA A 54 -17.75 -4.26 -14.99
CA ALA A 54 -17.97 -4.25 -13.55
C ALA A 54 -17.09 -5.35 -12.95
N PRO A 55 -16.48 -5.14 -11.78
CA PRO A 55 -15.70 -6.17 -11.15
C PRO A 55 -16.63 -7.38 -10.93
N ASP A 56 -16.52 -8.39 -11.79
CA ASP A 56 -17.09 -9.68 -11.49
C ASP A 56 -16.38 -10.17 -10.23
N SER A 57 -17.10 -10.09 -9.14
CA SER A 57 -16.79 -10.62 -7.82
C SER A 57 -16.85 -12.15 -7.83
N SER A 58 -16.04 -12.78 -8.69
CA SER A 58 -15.90 -14.22 -8.75
C SER A 58 -14.44 -14.63 -8.89
N SER A 59 -13.63 -14.24 -7.94
CA SER A 59 -12.54 -15.05 -7.45
C SER A 59 -12.83 -15.30 -5.98
N GLU A 60 -13.40 -16.47 -5.73
CA GLU A 60 -13.56 -17.08 -4.43
C GLU A 60 -12.20 -17.20 -3.72
N SER A 61 -11.76 -16.12 -3.10
CA SER A 61 -11.15 -16.21 -1.80
C SER A 61 -12.25 -15.82 -0.84
N SER A 62 -12.83 -16.80 -0.19
CA SER A 62 -13.72 -16.66 0.96
C SER A 62 -12.91 -16.03 2.12
N GLN A 63 -12.55 -14.78 1.97
CA GLN A 63 -12.31 -13.89 3.08
C GLN A 63 -13.69 -13.37 3.45
N GLU A 64 -14.10 -13.67 4.66
CA GLU A 64 -15.26 -13.07 5.29
C GLU A 64 -15.12 -11.56 5.09
N GLN A 65 -15.90 -11.01 4.16
CA GLN A 65 -16.01 -9.57 4.01
C GLN A 65 -16.70 -9.06 5.27
N GLY A 66 -15.90 -8.61 6.21
CA GLY A 66 -16.43 -7.96 7.40
C GLY A 66 -17.32 -6.80 6.97
N GLU A 67 -18.46 -6.65 7.60
CA GLU A 67 -19.38 -5.56 7.33
C GLU A 67 -18.72 -4.25 7.76
N VAL A 68 -18.49 -3.36 6.80
CA VAL A 68 -17.91 -2.03 7.08
C VAL A 68 -18.98 -1.19 7.78
N LYS A 69 -18.72 -0.83 9.04
CA LYS A 69 -19.58 0.07 9.82
C LYS A 69 -19.00 1.47 9.80
N PRO A 70 -19.72 2.46 9.25
CA PRO A 70 -19.30 3.86 9.39
C PRO A 70 -19.40 4.28 10.85
N ILE A 71 -18.36 4.91 11.36
CA ILE A 71 -18.30 5.46 12.72
C ILE A 71 -18.11 6.98 12.68
N ASN A 72 -18.61 7.66 13.69
CA ASN A 72 -18.41 9.10 13.88
C ASN A 72 -17.10 9.35 14.65
N ALA A 73 -16.65 10.60 14.65
CA ALA A 73 -15.45 11.00 15.37
C ALA A 73 -15.55 10.74 16.89
N GLU A 74 -16.75 10.89 17.47
CA GLU A 74 -17.02 10.62 18.88
C GLU A 74 -16.85 9.14 19.22
N ASP A 75 -17.36 8.25 18.37
CA ASP A 75 -17.22 6.80 18.55
C ASP A 75 -15.75 6.36 18.36
N ALA A 76 -15.04 6.96 17.38
CA ALA A 76 -13.62 6.71 17.16
C ALA A 76 -12.78 7.16 18.37
N TYR A 77 -13.12 8.29 18.98
CA TYR A 77 -12.46 8.77 20.20
C TYR A 77 -12.59 7.75 21.35
N LEU A 78 -13.78 7.23 21.59
CA LEU A 78 -14.02 6.24 22.65
C LEU A 78 -13.23 4.94 22.42
N ILE A 79 -13.10 4.50 21.17
CA ILE A 79 -12.32 3.32 20.80
C ILE A 79 -10.83 3.56 21.06
N LEU A 80 -10.31 4.72 20.66
CA LEU A 80 -8.90 5.09 20.83
C LEU A 80 -8.53 5.34 22.29
N GLU A 81 -9.45 5.92 23.08
CA GLU A 81 -9.26 6.14 24.54
C GLU A 81 -9.18 4.83 25.30
N ALA A 82 -9.93 3.81 24.88
CA ALA A 82 -9.94 2.49 25.52
C ALA A 82 -8.77 1.59 25.08
N ALA A 83 -8.08 1.93 23.99
CA ALA A 83 -7.01 1.13 23.42
C ALA A 83 -5.71 1.27 24.23
N SER A 84 -5.05 0.15 24.50
CA SER A 84 -3.71 0.10 25.10
C SER A 84 -2.60 0.11 24.07
N SER A 85 -2.89 -0.37 22.84
CA SER A 85 -1.93 -0.38 21.72
C SER A 85 -2.61 0.04 20.42
N VAL A 86 -1.98 0.99 19.72
CA VAL A 86 -2.45 1.52 18.44
C VAL A 86 -1.36 1.40 17.38
N LEU A 87 -1.70 0.81 16.25
CA LEU A 87 -0.84 0.69 15.10
C LEU A 87 -1.33 1.63 13.99
N ILE A 88 -0.48 2.55 13.54
CA ILE A 88 -0.79 3.46 12.45
C ILE A 88 -0.10 2.98 11.17
N VAL A 89 -0.89 2.76 10.13
CA VAL A 89 -0.40 2.31 8.80
C VAL A 89 -0.54 3.45 7.81
N PRO A 90 0.53 4.23 7.57
CA PRO A 90 0.48 5.36 6.66
C PRO A 90 0.60 4.91 5.20
N GLY A 91 -0.21 5.50 4.33
CA GLY A 91 -0.14 5.30 2.90
C GLY A 91 0.07 6.59 2.11
N TYR A 92 0.12 6.48 0.79
CA TYR A 92 0.35 7.62 -0.10
C TYR A 92 -0.68 8.74 0.05
N GLY A 93 -1.93 8.41 0.37
CA GLY A 93 -2.97 9.41 0.58
C GLY A 93 -2.66 10.37 1.74
N MET A 94 -1.98 9.90 2.80
CA MET A 94 -1.50 10.75 3.89
C MET A 94 -0.51 11.80 3.36
N ALA A 95 0.41 11.39 2.47
CA ALA A 95 1.37 12.30 1.83
C ALA A 95 0.69 13.36 0.97
N VAL A 96 -0.30 12.97 0.17
CA VAL A 96 -1.06 13.89 -0.70
C VAL A 96 -1.85 14.89 0.13
N ALA A 97 -2.43 14.47 1.23
CA ALA A 97 -3.18 15.33 2.15
C ALA A 97 -2.27 16.16 3.07
N GLN A 98 -0.96 15.93 3.06
CA GLN A 98 0.02 16.54 3.99
C GLN A 98 -0.39 16.36 5.46
N ALA A 99 -0.98 15.22 5.79
CA ALA A 99 -1.56 14.93 7.09
C ALA A 99 -0.53 14.37 8.11
N GLN A 100 0.76 14.23 7.74
CA GLN A 100 1.80 13.65 8.60
C GLN A 100 1.94 14.36 9.95
N HIS A 101 1.78 15.67 9.98
CA HIS A 101 1.86 16.45 11.22
C HIS A 101 0.66 16.18 12.15
N THR A 102 -0.54 16.14 11.59
CA THR A 102 -1.78 15.83 12.34
C THR A 102 -1.77 14.40 12.89
N VAL A 103 -1.25 13.46 12.08
CA VAL A 103 -1.11 12.06 12.51
C VAL A 103 -0.08 11.93 13.64
N ARG A 104 1.01 12.69 13.59
CA ARG A 104 1.97 12.76 14.69
C ARG A 104 1.33 13.33 15.97
N GLU A 105 0.63 14.46 15.86
CA GLU A 105 -0.07 15.07 17.01
C GLU A 105 -1.07 14.10 17.64
N LEU A 106 -1.79 13.33 16.82
CA LEU A 106 -2.68 12.27 17.32
C LEU A 106 -1.88 11.18 18.05
N GLY A 107 -0.74 10.75 17.51
CA GLY A 107 0.14 9.78 18.16
C GLY A 107 0.64 10.27 19.52
N GLU A 108 1.10 11.51 19.61
CA GLU A 108 1.57 12.13 20.86
C GLU A 108 0.45 12.19 21.91
N LEU A 109 -0.77 12.57 21.52
CA LEU A 109 -1.92 12.58 22.43
C LEU A 109 -2.27 11.19 22.97
N LEU A 110 -2.15 10.15 22.12
CA LEU A 110 -2.38 8.77 22.54
C LEU A 110 -1.29 8.29 23.49
N GLU A 111 -0.03 8.63 23.24
CA GLU A 111 1.09 8.31 24.13
C GLU A 111 0.98 9.02 25.48
N GLU A 112 0.52 10.28 25.53
CA GLU A 112 0.22 11.02 26.75
C GLU A 112 -0.87 10.33 27.60
N ASN A 113 -1.81 9.66 26.96
CA ASN A 113 -2.85 8.85 27.62
C ASN A 113 -2.36 7.45 28.04
N GLY A 114 -1.11 7.11 27.75
CA GLY A 114 -0.50 5.83 28.11
C GLY A 114 -0.69 4.71 27.10
N THR A 115 -1.11 5.04 25.87
CA THR A 115 -1.26 4.09 24.76
C THR A 115 0.07 3.89 24.04
N GLU A 116 0.45 2.67 23.75
CA GLU A 116 1.62 2.37 22.93
C GLU A 116 1.29 2.62 21.45
N VAL A 117 1.99 3.57 20.82
CA VAL A 117 1.77 3.91 19.40
C VAL A 117 2.95 3.45 18.55
N LYS A 118 2.67 2.71 17.48
CA LYS A 118 3.65 2.29 16.48
C LYS A 118 3.20 2.65 15.07
N TYR A 119 4.16 2.90 14.19
CA TYR A 119 3.90 3.20 12.79
C TYR A 119 4.42 2.05 11.93
N ALA A 120 3.52 1.30 11.29
CA ALA A 120 3.86 0.21 10.38
C ALA A 120 4.05 0.74 8.97
N ILE A 121 5.28 0.70 8.47
CA ILE A 121 5.61 1.23 7.15
C ILE A 121 5.83 0.09 6.18
N HIS A 122 4.99 0.02 5.15
CA HIS A 122 5.19 -0.93 4.07
C HIS A 122 6.27 -0.42 3.09
N PRO A 123 7.24 -1.26 2.67
CA PRO A 123 8.35 -0.85 1.81
C PRO A 123 7.94 -0.22 0.48
N VAL A 124 6.79 -0.60 -0.06
CA VAL A 124 6.24 -0.05 -1.32
C VAL A 124 5.17 1.02 -1.11
N ALA A 125 4.94 1.46 0.15
CA ALA A 125 4.03 2.56 0.41
C ALA A 125 4.59 3.87 -0.17
N GLY A 126 3.77 4.59 -0.91
CA GLY A 126 4.16 5.86 -1.53
C GLY A 126 4.56 5.75 -3.00
N ARG A 127 5.47 6.59 -3.46
CA ARG A 127 5.92 6.71 -4.85
C ARG A 127 7.40 6.38 -5.06
N MET A 128 8.16 6.24 -3.99
CA MET A 128 9.58 5.91 -4.00
C MET A 128 9.92 5.11 -2.73
N PRO A 129 11.01 4.34 -2.75
CA PRO A 129 11.49 3.63 -1.56
C PRO A 129 11.72 4.58 -0.39
N GLY A 130 11.23 4.22 0.80
CA GLY A 130 11.38 5.03 2.00
C GLY A 130 10.55 6.32 2.03
N HIS A 131 9.56 6.50 1.14
CA HIS A 131 8.74 7.71 1.07
C HIS A 131 8.07 8.03 2.40
N MET A 132 7.44 7.05 3.05
CA MET A 132 6.77 7.24 4.34
C MET A 132 7.75 7.54 5.48
N ASN A 133 8.93 6.90 5.45
CA ASN A 133 9.98 7.17 6.43
C ASN A 133 10.43 8.63 6.40
N VAL A 134 10.62 9.19 5.21
CA VAL A 134 11.01 10.59 5.03
C VAL A 134 9.92 11.54 5.53
N LEU A 135 8.65 11.27 5.21
CA LEU A 135 7.54 12.12 5.65
C LEU A 135 7.33 12.09 7.16
N LEU A 136 7.46 10.92 7.79
CA LEU A 136 7.35 10.80 9.24
C LEU A 136 8.56 11.44 9.94
N ALA A 137 9.76 11.34 9.37
CA ALA A 137 10.94 12.03 9.85
C ALA A 137 10.79 13.57 9.72
N GLU A 138 10.20 14.07 8.63
CA GLU A 138 9.85 15.49 8.46
C GLU A 138 8.88 15.96 9.55
N ALA A 139 7.94 15.10 9.93
CA ALA A 139 7.03 15.35 11.04
C ALA A 139 7.67 15.18 12.43
N ASN A 140 8.96 14.85 12.53
CA ASN A 140 9.68 14.56 13.78
C ASN A 140 9.17 13.32 14.53
N VAL A 141 8.64 12.32 13.85
CA VAL A 141 8.35 11.02 14.45
C VAL A 141 9.67 10.26 14.66
N SER A 142 9.87 9.70 15.87
CA SER A 142 11.08 8.94 16.18
C SER A 142 11.18 7.67 15.33
N TYR A 143 12.39 7.30 14.91
CA TYR A 143 12.63 6.05 14.19
C TYR A 143 12.37 4.80 15.04
N ASP A 144 12.42 4.93 16.36
CA ASP A 144 12.22 3.81 17.28
C ASP A 144 10.78 3.26 17.27
N VAL A 145 9.81 4.08 16.87
CA VAL A 145 8.40 3.71 16.76
C VAL A 145 8.00 3.28 15.34
N LEU A 146 8.95 3.32 14.39
CA LEU A 146 8.75 2.86 13.03
C LEU A 146 9.05 1.37 12.95
N VAL A 147 8.10 0.56 12.51
CA VAL A 147 8.21 -0.89 12.41
C VAL A 147 7.94 -1.36 10.99
N GLU A 148 8.68 -2.38 10.58
CA GLU A 148 8.50 -3.02 9.26
C GLU A 148 7.45 -4.14 9.32
N PRO A 149 6.85 -4.55 8.18
CA PRO A 149 5.82 -5.58 8.16
C PRO A 149 6.27 -6.92 8.76
N GLU A 150 7.56 -7.25 8.66
CA GLU A 150 8.13 -8.49 9.21
C GLU A 150 8.05 -8.52 10.73
N ASP A 151 8.20 -7.36 11.37
CA ASP A 151 8.11 -7.21 12.83
C ASP A 151 6.67 -7.01 13.30
N VAL A 152 5.82 -6.42 12.46
CA VAL A 152 4.41 -6.13 12.78
C VAL A 152 3.55 -7.38 12.69
N ASN A 153 3.73 -8.20 11.66
CA ASN A 153 2.87 -9.36 11.43
C ASN A 153 2.75 -10.30 12.63
N PRO A 154 3.83 -10.61 13.38
CA PRO A 154 3.74 -11.47 14.55
C PRO A 154 2.99 -10.86 15.73
N ILE A 155 2.99 -9.52 15.85
CA ILE A 155 2.36 -8.80 16.96
C ILE A 155 0.96 -8.28 16.64
N MET A 156 0.51 -8.43 15.39
CA MET A 156 -0.77 -7.88 14.92
C MET A 156 -1.96 -8.37 15.74
N GLU A 157 -1.92 -9.61 16.25
CA GLU A 157 -2.96 -10.17 17.10
C GLU A 157 -3.05 -9.52 18.48
N THR A 158 -2.00 -8.81 18.90
CA THR A 158 -1.94 -8.12 20.20
C THR A 158 -2.27 -6.63 20.12
N VAL A 159 -2.48 -6.10 18.90
CA VAL A 159 -2.81 -4.71 18.65
C VAL A 159 -4.32 -4.50 18.84
N ASP A 160 -4.71 -3.56 19.68
CA ASP A 160 -6.13 -3.26 19.93
C ASP A 160 -6.79 -2.52 18.77
N VAL A 161 -6.08 -1.54 18.21
CA VAL A 161 -6.58 -0.72 17.09
C VAL A 161 -5.53 -0.56 16.01
N CYS A 162 -5.90 -0.88 14.76
CA CYS A 162 -5.09 -0.60 13.59
C CYS A 162 -5.75 0.51 12.77
N MET A 163 -5.05 1.64 12.64
CA MET A 163 -5.51 2.81 11.90
C MET A 163 -4.81 2.91 10.55
N VAL A 164 -5.54 2.71 9.47
CA VAL A 164 -5.00 2.80 8.10
C VAL A 164 -5.31 4.18 7.52
N ILE A 165 -4.29 4.94 7.15
CA ILE A 165 -4.44 6.33 6.71
C ILE A 165 -3.93 6.49 5.28
N GLY A 166 -4.85 6.71 4.34
CA GLY A 166 -4.52 6.96 2.94
C GLY A 166 -3.81 5.80 2.23
N ALA A 167 -3.99 4.57 2.73
CA ALA A 167 -3.49 3.36 2.11
C ALA A 167 -4.64 2.58 1.47
N ASN A 168 -4.41 2.09 0.25
CA ASN A 168 -5.37 1.25 -0.47
C ASN A 168 -4.78 -0.16 -0.71
N ASP A 169 -3.52 -0.22 -1.08
CA ASP A 169 -2.86 -1.47 -1.48
C ASP A 169 -1.94 -2.05 -0.38
N VAL A 170 -1.77 -1.33 0.73
CA VAL A 170 -0.84 -1.70 1.82
C VAL A 170 -1.45 -2.72 2.80
N VAL A 171 -2.76 -2.82 2.82
CA VAL A 171 -3.53 -3.67 3.76
C VAL A 171 -4.16 -4.89 3.12
N ASN A 172 -3.69 -5.26 1.95
CA ASN A 172 -4.22 -6.41 1.22
C ASN A 172 -3.40 -7.68 1.49
#